data_2a55e06e05443b7af5632a64beb6d239
#
_entry.id   2a55e06e05443b7af5632a64beb6d239
#
_cell.length_a   1.000
_cell.length_b   1.000
_cell.length_c   1.000
_cell.angle_alpha   90.00
_cell.angle_beta   90.00
_cell.angle_gamma   90.00
#
_symmetry.space_group_name_H-M   'P 1'
#
loop_
_entity.id
_entity.type
_entity.pdbx_description
1 polymer ?
#
loop_
_entity_poly.entity_id
_entity_poly.type
_entity_poly.pdbx_seq_one_letter_code
_entity_poly.pdbx_strand_id
1 'polypeptide(L)'
;MLNRRTFTAALAGLSLAPVFARADPEFEIKPEFGARFSEVGTEGAFAMLRVRDNRLIVSDEGRSRLPYVPASTFKVPHALIALETGVVADADKELIRWDGQVRSIEAWNKDHTLRSAMAASAVPVFQQIARRIGTEREKKYLDAFQYGNREVGSEIDRFWLDGPLKITALEQIDFFEKLRRGDLPLSQRTLDIGRDIIPSEAVSGGTLRYKTGAVGIDGTAGEKAALGWIAGYVDRGEDSAVFALNIDIHGQPDLARRLPIAKALLTETGAI
;
A
#
# COMPACT_ATOMS: atom_id res chain seq x y z
N MET A 1 -8.94 -45.84 53.14
CA MET A 1 -9.96 -45.39 52.21
C MET A 1 -9.38 -44.22 51.43
N LEU A 2 -8.87 -44.47 50.21
CA LEU A 2 -8.33 -43.41 49.34
C LEU A 2 -9.40 -42.96 48.33
N ASN A 3 -9.70 -41.68 48.34
CA ASN A 3 -10.69 -41.06 47.48
C ASN A 3 -10.00 -40.62 46.16
N ARG A 4 -10.32 -41.26 45.04
CA ARG A 4 -9.85 -40.91 43.71
C ARG A 4 -10.72 -39.77 43.17
N ARG A 5 -10.15 -38.56 43.04
CA ARG A 5 -10.76 -37.45 42.27
C ARG A 5 -10.34 -37.58 40.82
N THR A 6 -11.32 -37.90 39.97
CA THR A 6 -11.20 -37.86 38.51
C THR A 6 -11.17 -36.40 38.02
N PHE A 7 -10.06 -36.01 37.40
CA PHE A 7 -9.95 -34.75 36.68
C PHE A 7 -10.46 -34.96 35.24
N THR A 8 -11.58 -34.38 34.91
CA THR A 8 -12.08 -34.30 33.51
C THR A 8 -11.47 -33.11 32.83
N ALA A 9 -10.51 -33.31 31.93
CA ALA A 9 -9.96 -32.27 31.07
C ALA A 9 -10.96 -31.99 29.92
N ALA A 10 -11.53 -30.82 29.87
CA ALA A 10 -12.31 -30.36 28.73
C ALA A 10 -11.35 -29.92 27.63
N LEU A 11 -11.29 -30.68 26.53
CA LEU A 11 -10.66 -30.25 25.29
C LEU A 11 -11.57 -29.17 24.64
N ALA A 12 -11.15 -27.92 24.68
CA ALA A 12 -11.71 -26.84 23.84
C ALA A 12 -11.25 -27.10 22.40
N GLY A 13 -12.15 -27.62 21.57
CA GLY A 13 -11.91 -27.76 20.14
C GLY A 13 -11.86 -26.36 19.48
N LEU A 14 -10.67 -25.94 19.02
CA LEU A 14 -10.57 -24.85 18.08
C LEU A 14 -11.21 -25.29 16.75
N SER A 15 -12.41 -24.79 16.45
CA SER A 15 -12.98 -24.90 15.11
C SER A 15 -12.20 -23.99 14.16
N LEU A 16 -11.31 -24.54 13.38
CA LEU A 16 -10.74 -23.88 12.20
C LEU A 16 -11.90 -23.72 11.20
N ALA A 17 -12.45 -22.50 11.10
CA ALA A 17 -13.34 -22.17 10.01
C ALA A 17 -12.55 -22.34 8.68
N PRO A 18 -13.13 -23.00 7.65
CA PRO A 18 -12.45 -23.15 6.38
C PRO A 18 -12.19 -21.76 5.79
N VAL A 19 -10.92 -21.44 5.56
CA VAL A 19 -10.54 -20.31 4.72
C VAL A 19 -10.96 -20.71 3.31
N PHE A 20 -12.10 -20.19 2.85
CA PHE A 20 -12.49 -20.34 1.45
C PHE A 20 -11.46 -19.61 0.61
N ALA A 21 -10.61 -20.36 -0.08
CA ALA A 21 -9.74 -19.79 -1.10
C ALA A 21 -10.65 -19.13 -2.15
N ARG A 22 -10.47 -17.81 -2.35
CA ARG A 22 -11.19 -17.10 -3.41
C ARG A 22 -10.72 -17.67 -4.75
N ALA A 23 -11.66 -17.87 -5.68
CA ALA A 23 -11.30 -18.23 -7.05
C ALA A 23 -10.41 -17.14 -7.65
N ASP A 24 -9.51 -17.52 -8.54
CA ASP A 24 -8.72 -16.55 -9.31
C ASP A 24 -9.66 -15.56 -10.01
N PRO A 25 -9.30 -14.26 -10.06
CA PRO A 25 -10.15 -13.28 -10.69
C PRO A 25 -10.25 -13.52 -12.19
N GLU A 26 -11.43 -13.25 -12.76
CA GLU A 26 -11.61 -13.15 -14.21
C GLU A 26 -10.73 -11.99 -14.73
N PHE A 27 -9.88 -12.28 -15.70
CA PHE A 27 -8.91 -11.32 -16.22
C PHE A 27 -9.43 -10.65 -17.49
N GLU A 28 -9.49 -9.33 -17.49
CA GLU A 28 -9.96 -8.52 -18.62
C GLU A 28 -8.90 -7.48 -19.01
N ILE A 29 -8.47 -7.47 -20.28
CA ILE A 29 -7.50 -6.48 -20.80
C ILE A 29 -8.29 -5.39 -21.53
N LYS A 30 -8.07 -4.13 -21.15
CA LYS A 30 -8.66 -2.92 -21.74
C LYS A 30 -7.57 -1.96 -22.23
N PRO A 31 -6.96 -2.21 -23.38
CA PRO A 31 -5.89 -1.39 -23.93
C PRO A 31 -6.29 0.07 -24.13
N GLU A 32 -7.59 0.33 -24.39
CA GLU A 32 -8.15 1.66 -24.55
C GLU A 32 -7.90 2.59 -23.35
N PHE A 33 -7.77 2.04 -22.16
CA PHE A 33 -7.41 2.83 -20.96
C PHE A 33 -6.00 3.42 -21.05
N GLY A 34 -5.13 2.87 -21.92
CA GLY A 34 -3.82 3.43 -22.23
C GLY A 34 -3.88 4.84 -22.81
N ALA A 35 -4.99 5.22 -23.46
CA ALA A 35 -5.20 6.56 -24.00
C ALA A 35 -5.08 7.66 -22.94
N ARG A 36 -5.49 7.38 -21.68
CA ARG A 36 -5.39 8.36 -20.59
C ARG A 36 -3.96 8.75 -20.22
N PHE A 37 -3.00 7.90 -20.50
CA PHE A 37 -1.59 8.19 -20.32
C PHE A 37 -1.03 8.95 -21.53
N SER A 38 -1.32 8.50 -22.75
CA SER A 38 -0.83 9.12 -23.98
C SER A 38 -1.40 10.52 -24.21
N GLU A 39 -2.65 10.81 -23.82
CA GLU A 39 -3.28 12.13 -23.84
C GLU A 39 -2.47 13.19 -23.08
N VAL A 40 -1.72 12.77 -22.07
CA VAL A 40 -0.87 13.67 -21.27
C VAL A 40 0.62 13.49 -21.56
N GLY A 41 0.98 12.77 -22.62
CA GLY A 41 2.36 12.63 -23.07
C GLY A 41 3.24 11.73 -22.19
N THR A 42 2.66 10.69 -21.56
CA THR A 42 3.38 9.74 -20.74
C THR A 42 2.95 8.30 -21.04
N GLU A 43 3.62 7.35 -20.42
CA GLU A 43 3.28 5.93 -20.43
C GLU A 43 2.93 5.46 -19.04
N GLY A 44 2.07 4.43 -18.94
CA GLY A 44 1.67 3.90 -17.65
C GLY A 44 0.79 2.68 -17.78
N ALA A 45 0.50 2.06 -16.66
CA ALA A 45 -0.49 1.00 -16.56
C ALA A 45 -1.45 1.26 -15.39
N PHE A 46 -2.69 0.91 -15.62
CA PHE A 46 -3.76 0.86 -14.62
C PHE A 46 -4.24 -0.57 -14.48
N ALA A 47 -4.40 -1.00 -13.24
CA ALA A 47 -5.01 -2.27 -12.89
C ALA A 47 -6.05 -2.05 -11.79
N MET A 48 -7.16 -2.78 -11.85
CA MET A 48 -8.26 -2.68 -10.89
C MET A 48 -8.93 -4.03 -10.69
N LEU A 49 -9.11 -4.43 -9.43
CA LEU A 49 -9.97 -5.53 -9.03
C LEU A 49 -11.36 -4.98 -8.68
N ARG A 50 -12.38 -5.36 -9.43
CA ARG A 50 -13.78 -5.13 -9.08
C ARG A 50 -14.24 -6.25 -8.16
N VAL A 51 -14.57 -5.88 -6.91
CA VAL A 51 -14.77 -6.87 -5.85
C VAL A 51 -16.04 -7.71 -6.07
N ARG A 52 -17.12 -7.06 -6.50
CA ARG A 52 -18.45 -7.68 -6.64
C ARG A 52 -18.45 -8.95 -7.50
N ASP A 53 -17.78 -8.91 -8.63
CA ASP A 53 -17.73 -10.01 -9.61
C ASP A 53 -16.34 -10.63 -9.73
N ASN A 54 -15.42 -10.26 -8.84
CA ASN A 54 -14.06 -10.77 -8.82
C ASN A 54 -13.35 -10.62 -10.18
N ARG A 55 -13.46 -9.46 -10.81
CA ARG A 55 -12.90 -9.17 -12.12
C ARG A 55 -11.67 -8.27 -12.00
N LEU A 56 -10.57 -8.72 -12.54
CA LEU A 56 -9.31 -7.97 -12.63
C LEU A 56 -9.18 -7.33 -14.02
N ILE A 57 -9.31 -6.01 -14.08
CA ILE A 57 -9.25 -5.21 -15.30
C ILE A 57 -7.86 -4.56 -15.36
N VAL A 58 -7.16 -4.67 -16.50
CA VAL A 58 -5.84 -4.04 -16.70
C VAL A 58 -5.79 -3.32 -18.04
N SER A 59 -5.09 -2.18 -18.08
CA SER A 59 -4.82 -1.46 -19.34
C SER A 59 -3.68 -2.08 -20.14
N ASP A 60 -2.67 -2.61 -19.46
CA ASP A 60 -1.48 -3.24 -20.02
C ASP A 60 -1.06 -4.38 -19.10
N GLU A 61 -1.23 -5.63 -19.56
CA GLU A 61 -0.86 -6.81 -18.79
C GLU A 61 0.64 -6.89 -18.55
N GLY A 62 1.44 -6.64 -19.58
CA GLY A 62 2.89 -6.72 -19.49
C GLY A 62 3.43 -5.77 -18.41
N ARG A 63 3.07 -4.50 -18.51
CA ARG A 63 3.50 -3.48 -17.56
C ARG A 63 2.92 -3.69 -16.15
N SER A 64 1.70 -4.19 -16.04
CA SER A 64 1.06 -4.47 -14.74
C SER A 64 1.77 -5.59 -13.96
N ARG A 65 2.51 -6.47 -14.65
CA ARG A 65 3.30 -7.56 -14.08
C ARG A 65 4.79 -7.20 -13.90
N LEU A 66 5.25 -6.04 -14.36
CA LEU A 66 6.63 -5.61 -14.14
C LEU A 66 6.82 -5.14 -12.69
N PRO A 67 7.87 -5.62 -12.00
CA PRO A 67 8.16 -5.22 -10.64
C PRO A 67 8.95 -3.91 -10.61
N TYR A 68 8.43 -2.94 -9.86
CA TYR A 68 9.05 -1.64 -9.64
C TYR A 68 9.28 -1.37 -8.15
N VAL A 69 10.16 -0.44 -7.83
CA VAL A 69 10.31 0.07 -6.45
C VAL A 69 8.97 0.67 -6.01
N PRO A 70 8.44 0.30 -4.82
CA PRO A 70 7.12 0.79 -4.37
C PRO A 70 7.11 2.27 -4.00
N ALA A 71 8.26 2.87 -3.73
CA ALA A 71 8.36 4.25 -3.28
C ALA A 71 7.45 4.53 -2.07
N SER A 72 6.79 5.68 -2.04
CA SER A 72 5.95 6.05 -0.90
C SER A 72 4.64 5.25 -0.77
N THR A 73 4.28 4.35 -1.69
CA THR A 73 3.16 3.42 -1.44
C THR A 73 3.50 2.45 -0.30
N PHE A 74 4.79 2.12 -0.12
CA PHE A 74 5.27 1.29 0.97
C PHE A 74 5.02 1.88 2.37
N LYS A 75 4.74 3.17 2.47
CA LYS A 75 4.40 3.77 3.78
C LYS A 75 3.16 3.15 4.41
N VAL A 76 2.26 2.57 3.61
CA VAL A 76 1.06 1.89 4.14
C VAL A 76 1.45 0.61 4.89
N PRO A 77 2.12 -0.40 4.27
CA PRO A 77 2.59 -1.56 5.03
C PRO A 77 3.54 -1.18 6.17
N HIS A 78 4.40 -0.18 5.97
CA HIS A 78 5.33 0.30 6.99
C HIS A 78 4.62 0.84 8.25
N ALA A 79 3.55 1.63 8.08
CA ALA A 79 2.75 2.12 9.18
C ALA A 79 2.04 0.99 9.93
N LEU A 80 1.54 -0.02 9.20
CA LEU A 80 0.95 -1.22 9.80
C LEU A 80 1.98 -1.98 10.66
N ILE A 81 3.20 -2.17 10.14
CA ILE A 81 4.29 -2.82 10.88
C ILE A 81 4.66 -2.02 12.14
N ALA A 82 4.77 -0.69 12.01
CA ALA A 82 5.10 0.19 13.13
C ALA A 82 4.07 0.12 14.27
N LEU A 83 2.78 0.09 13.91
CA LEU A 83 1.67 -0.04 14.87
C LEU A 83 1.63 -1.43 15.52
N GLU A 84 1.76 -2.49 14.72
CA GLU A 84 1.67 -3.87 15.21
C GLU A 84 2.85 -4.24 16.11
N THR A 85 4.04 -3.72 15.82
CA THR A 85 5.24 -3.97 16.63
C THR A 85 5.37 -3.03 17.84
N GLY A 86 4.43 -2.08 18.01
CA GLY A 86 4.47 -1.08 19.07
C GLY A 86 5.61 -0.05 18.91
N VAL A 87 6.28 -0.01 17.75
CA VAL A 87 7.29 1.03 17.43
C VAL A 87 6.65 2.41 17.40
N VAL A 88 5.38 2.48 17.00
CA VAL A 88 4.50 3.63 17.19
C VAL A 88 3.27 3.16 17.94
N ALA A 89 3.08 3.67 19.15
CA ALA A 89 1.97 3.25 20.03
C ALA A 89 0.65 3.94 19.69
N ASP A 90 0.70 5.18 19.21
CA ASP A 90 -0.48 6.00 18.90
C ASP A 90 -0.22 6.83 17.64
N ALA A 91 -1.08 6.62 16.63
CA ALA A 91 -0.92 7.26 15.32
C ALA A 91 -1.20 8.77 15.34
N ASP A 92 -1.89 9.28 16.35
CA ASP A 92 -2.38 10.65 16.43
C ASP A 92 -1.65 11.50 17.51
N LYS A 93 -1.09 10.85 18.52
CA LYS A 93 -0.51 11.54 19.68
C LYS A 93 0.99 11.40 19.78
N GLU A 94 1.55 10.25 19.40
CA GLU A 94 3.00 10.03 19.49
C GLU A 94 3.73 10.87 18.44
N LEU A 95 4.60 11.80 18.91
CA LEU A 95 5.40 12.64 18.04
C LEU A 95 6.73 11.97 17.70
N ILE A 96 6.99 11.81 16.41
CA ILE A 96 8.29 11.48 15.86
C ILE A 96 8.98 12.81 15.57
N ARG A 97 10.05 13.07 16.30
CA ARG A 97 10.72 14.36 16.27
C ARG A 97 11.45 14.60 14.97
N TRP A 98 11.36 15.82 14.47
CA TRP A 98 12.17 16.29 13.36
C TRP A 98 13.66 16.19 13.71
N ASP A 99 14.46 15.76 12.77
CA ASP A 99 15.90 15.59 12.92
C ASP A 99 16.71 16.88 12.78
N GLY A 100 16.03 18.03 12.61
CA GLY A 100 16.66 19.34 12.45
C GLY A 100 17.23 19.62 11.05
N GLN A 101 17.18 18.66 10.13
CA GLN A 101 17.68 18.85 8.76
C GLN A 101 16.63 19.51 7.88
N VAL A 102 16.95 20.67 7.32
CA VAL A 102 16.06 21.38 6.38
C VAL A 102 16.09 20.70 5.00
N ARG A 103 14.92 20.32 4.50
CA ARG A 103 14.71 19.70 3.20
C ARG A 103 13.86 20.59 2.31
N SER A 104 13.93 20.38 1.00
CA SER A 104 13.18 21.15 -0.01
C SER A 104 11.65 21.04 0.15
N ILE A 105 11.16 19.94 0.72
CA ILE A 105 9.73 19.76 1.03
C ILE A 105 9.48 20.30 2.43
N GLU A 106 8.95 21.53 2.51
CA GLU A 106 8.72 22.24 3.76
C GLU A 106 7.89 21.45 4.77
N ALA A 107 6.87 20.70 4.29
CA ALA A 107 6.02 19.87 5.13
C ALA A 107 6.80 18.78 5.91
N TRP A 108 8.04 18.47 5.54
CA TRP A 108 8.88 17.47 6.22
C TRP A 108 9.73 18.07 7.35
N ASN A 109 9.84 19.40 7.44
CA ASN A 109 10.71 20.12 8.36
C ASN A 109 10.02 20.45 9.69
N LYS A 110 9.38 19.46 10.29
CA LYS A 110 8.69 19.59 11.58
C LYS A 110 8.46 18.22 12.22
N ASP A 111 8.04 18.22 13.48
CA ASP A 111 7.58 17.01 14.17
C ASP A 111 6.30 16.46 13.51
N HIS A 112 6.17 15.15 13.48
CA HIS A 112 5.00 14.47 12.92
C HIS A 112 4.44 13.42 13.85
N THR A 113 3.13 13.24 13.83
CA THR A 113 2.50 11.98 14.21
C THR A 113 2.55 11.01 13.02
N LEU A 114 2.26 9.73 13.22
CA LEU A 114 2.20 8.76 12.12
C LEU A 114 1.17 9.17 11.05
N ARG A 115 -0.01 9.65 11.47
CA ARG A 115 -1.04 10.16 10.56
C ARG A 115 -0.54 11.36 9.75
N SER A 116 0.03 12.35 10.40
CA SER A 116 0.52 13.54 9.68
C SER A 116 1.70 13.23 8.77
N ALA A 117 2.57 12.27 9.14
CA ALA A 117 3.65 11.79 8.30
C ALA A 117 3.13 11.03 7.07
N MET A 118 2.07 10.23 7.22
CA MET A 118 1.41 9.54 6.11
C MET A 118 0.82 10.55 5.11
N ALA A 119 0.10 11.56 5.60
CA ALA A 119 -0.50 12.61 4.79
C ALA A 119 0.55 13.44 4.04
N ALA A 120 1.62 13.87 4.73
CA ALA A 120 2.74 14.61 4.14
C ALA A 120 3.68 13.73 3.31
N SER A 121 3.48 12.41 3.30
CA SER A 121 4.43 11.43 2.72
C SER A 121 5.88 11.64 3.18
N ALA A 122 6.07 11.96 4.48
CA ALA A 122 7.33 12.39 5.07
C ALA A 122 8.35 11.26 5.11
N VAL A 123 9.23 11.19 4.09
CA VAL A 123 10.28 10.15 3.98
C VAL A 123 11.17 10.11 5.24
N PRO A 124 11.66 11.24 5.79
CA PRO A 124 12.56 11.19 6.94
C PRO A 124 11.93 10.54 8.18
N VAL A 125 10.63 10.72 8.37
CA VAL A 125 9.88 10.10 9.47
C VAL A 125 9.83 8.59 9.30
N PHE A 126 9.50 8.11 8.09
CA PHE A 126 9.43 6.68 7.80
C PHE A 126 10.82 6.02 7.83
N GLN A 127 11.90 6.75 7.51
CA GLN A 127 13.26 6.28 7.71
C GLN A 127 13.60 6.08 9.19
N GLN A 128 13.18 7.00 10.07
CA GLN A 128 13.32 6.80 11.52
C GLN A 128 12.50 5.59 12.00
N ILE A 129 11.27 5.42 11.52
CA ILE A 129 10.43 4.26 11.83
C ILE A 129 11.11 2.97 11.39
N ALA A 130 11.66 2.89 10.16
CA ALA A 130 12.36 1.72 9.63
C ALA A 130 13.53 1.30 10.54
N ARG A 131 14.36 2.25 10.94
CA ARG A 131 15.47 2.00 11.88
C ARG A 131 14.99 1.48 13.24
N ARG A 132 13.83 1.95 13.73
CA ARG A 132 13.23 1.49 15.00
C ARG A 132 12.59 0.09 14.84
N ILE A 133 12.01 -0.23 13.70
CA ILE A 133 11.47 -1.57 13.38
C ILE A 133 12.62 -2.58 13.28
N GLY A 134 13.62 -2.29 12.47
CA GLY A 134 14.78 -3.14 12.21
C GLY A 134 14.52 -4.23 11.16
N THR A 135 15.60 -4.70 10.53
CA THR A 135 15.56 -5.57 9.33
C THR A 135 14.76 -6.86 9.54
N GLU A 136 14.95 -7.53 10.68
CA GLU A 136 14.28 -8.82 10.93
C GLU A 136 12.77 -8.69 11.02
N ARG A 137 12.27 -7.63 11.70
CA ARG A 137 10.81 -7.41 11.81
C ARG A 137 10.22 -6.96 10.48
N GLU A 138 10.91 -6.07 9.73
CA GLU A 138 10.49 -5.71 8.38
C GLU A 138 10.36 -6.95 7.50
N LYS A 139 11.40 -7.78 7.44
CA LYS A 139 11.40 -9.01 6.64
C LYS A 139 10.28 -9.95 7.02
N LYS A 140 10.06 -10.17 8.33
CA LYS A 140 8.98 -11.02 8.85
C LYS A 140 7.62 -10.58 8.34
N TYR A 141 7.33 -9.28 8.38
CA TYR A 141 6.02 -8.77 7.95
C TYR A 141 5.89 -8.69 6.44
N LEU A 142 6.97 -8.39 5.69
CA LEU A 142 6.96 -8.50 4.24
C LEU A 142 6.64 -9.93 3.78
N ASP A 143 7.20 -10.93 4.45
CA ASP A 143 6.89 -12.35 4.19
C ASP A 143 5.43 -12.67 4.55
N ALA A 144 4.95 -12.20 5.70
CA ALA A 144 3.59 -12.43 6.17
C ALA A 144 2.52 -11.77 5.27
N PHE A 145 2.82 -10.58 4.73
CA PHE A 145 1.96 -9.87 3.79
C PHE A 145 2.07 -10.40 2.36
N GLN A 146 3.12 -11.17 2.06
CA GLN A 146 3.50 -11.57 0.70
C GLN A 146 3.73 -10.34 -0.21
N TYR A 147 4.39 -9.30 0.34
CA TYR A 147 4.54 -8.01 -0.31
C TYR A 147 5.70 -8.01 -1.32
N GLY A 148 5.37 -8.05 -2.60
CA GLY A 148 6.34 -8.04 -3.69
C GLY A 148 7.42 -9.13 -3.55
N ASN A 149 8.67 -8.80 -3.91
CA ASN A 149 9.80 -9.72 -3.76
C ASN A 149 10.30 -9.91 -2.31
N ARG A 150 9.77 -9.14 -1.35
CA ARG A 150 10.08 -9.25 0.10
C ARG A 150 11.53 -8.99 0.47
N GLU A 151 12.29 -8.29 -0.37
CA GLU A 151 13.71 -7.99 -0.13
C GLU A 151 13.88 -6.68 0.63
N VAL A 152 14.61 -6.73 1.77
CA VAL A 152 14.94 -5.55 2.58
C VAL A 152 16.34 -5.01 2.25
N GLY A 153 17.29 -5.89 1.87
CA GLY A 153 18.67 -5.49 1.60
C GLY A 153 19.43 -5.06 2.85
N SER A 154 20.53 -4.35 2.67
CA SER A 154 21.44 -3.90 3.74
C SER A 154 21.07 -2.53 4.32
N GLU A 155 20.38 -1.68 3.55
CA GLU A 155 20.02 -0.32 3.95
C GLU A 155 18.57 -0.25 4.39
N ILE A 156 18.34 -0.47 5.68
CA ILE A 156 17.00 -0.60 6.27
C ILE A 156 16.10 0.61 6.05
N ASP A 157 16.64 1.79 5.85
CA ASP A 157 15.89 3.03 5.70
C ASP A 157 15.78 3.52 4.24
N ARG A 158 16.19 2.67 3.26
CA ARG A 158 16.13 3.00 1.82
C ARG A 158 15.54 1.90 0.95
N PHE A 159 15.36 0.68 1.45
CA PHE A 159 15.02 -0.49 0.64
C PHE A 159 13.75 -0.34 -0.23
N TRP A 160 12.82 0.53 0.16
CA TRP A 160 11.58 0.83 -0.58
C TRP A 160 11.68 2.09 -1.46
N LEU A 161 12.78 2.84 -1.41
CA LEU A 161 13.00 4.08 -2.16
C LEU A 161 13.82 3.84 -3.43
N ASP A 162 14.99 3.26 -3.28
CA ASP A 162 15.96 2.97 -4.34
C ASP A 162 16.67 1.62 -4.14
N GLY A 163 16.22 0.87 -3.13
CA GLY A 163 16.76 -0.43 -2.76
C GLY A 163 16.14 -1.60 -3.52
N PRO A 164 16.32 -2.83 -2.98
CA PRO A 164 15.96 -4.06 -3.67
C PRO A 164 14.47 -4.39 -3.65
N LEU A 165 13.67 -3.78 -2.78
CA LEU A 165 12.24 -4.09 -2.72
C LEU A 165 11.53 -3.70 -4.01
N LYS A 166 10.85 -4.66 -4.62
CA LYS A 166 10.07 -4.47 -5.86
C LYS A 166 8.67 -5.05 -5.69
N ILE A 167 7.72 -4.42 -6.36
CA ILE A 167 6.32 -4.85 -6.36
C ILE A 167 5.69 -4.55 -7.72
N THR A 168 4.78 -5.39 -8.16
CA THR A 168 3.98 -5.21 -9.37
C THR A 168 2.68 -4.48 -9.05
N ALA A 169 1.98 -3.96 -10.06
CA ALA A 169 0.65 -3.37 -9.86
C ALA A 169 -0.36 -4.41 -9.34
N LEU A 170 -0.25 -5.65 -9.78
CA LEU A 170 -1.14 -6.73 -9.34
C LEU A 170 -0.89 -7.11 -7.87
N GLU A 171 0.35 -7.14 -7.41
CA GLU A 171 0.69 -7.38 -6.01
C GLU A 171 0.29 -6.19 -5.11
N GLN A 172 0.32 -4.95 -5.61
CA GLN A 172 -0.26 -3.80 -4.91
C GLN A 172 -1.76 -4.01 -4.66
N ILE A 173 -2.49 -4.47 -5.69
CA ILE A 173 -3.92 -4.79 -5.57
C ILE A 173 -4.15 -5.88 -4.53
N ASP A 174 -3.39 -6.97 -4.56
CA ASP A 174 -3.51 -8.06 -3.59
C ASP A 174 -3.30 -7.55 -2.15
N PHE A 175 -2.26 -6.76 -1.92
CA PHE A 175 -1.99 -6.17 -0.61
C PHE A 175 -3.13 -5.25 -0.13
N PHE A 176 -3.60 -4.32 -0.98
CA PHE A 176 -4.67 -3.40 -0.60
C PHE A 176 -6.02 -4.10 -0.43
N GLU A 177 -6.31 -5.17 -1.18
CA GLU A 177 -7.51 -5.98 -0.97
C GLU A 177 -7.45 -6.73 0.37
N LYS A 178 -6.32 -7.35 0.71
CA LYS A 178 -6.11 -7.97 2.02
C LYS A 178 -6.28 -6.96 3.16
N LEU A 179 -5.72 -5.75 3.00
CA LEU A 179 -5.88 -4.67 3.98
C LEU A 179 -7.34 -4.25 4.11
N ARG A 180 -8.04 -4.00 2.98
CA ARG A 180 -9.45 -3.58 2.96
C ARG A 180 -10.33 -4.60 3.67
N ARG A 181 -10.13 -5.88 3.42
CA ARG A 181 -10.90 -6.98 4.03
C ARG A 181 -10.53 -7.26 5.48
N GLY A 182 -9.32 -6.89 5.91
CA GLY A 182 -8.79 -7.27 7.21
C GLY A 182 -8.15 -8.64 7.24
N ASP A 183 -7.72 -9.15 6.09
CA ASP A 183 -7.12 -10.49 5.94
C ASP A 183 -5.60 -10.50 6.17
N LEU A 184 -4.98 -9.34 6.42
CA LEU A 184 -3.58 -9.29 6.83
C LEU A 184 -3.43 -9.85 8.25
N PRO A 185 -2.33 -10.59 8.56
CA PRO A 185 -2.11 -11.21 9.86
C PRO A 185 -1.68 -10.19 10.92
N LEU A 186 -2.59 -9.29 11.25
CA LEU A 186 -2.40 -8.16 12.15
C LEU A 186 -3.57 -8.09 13.15
N SER A 187 -3.35 -7.42 14.28
CA SER A 187 -4.43 -7.13 15.23
C SER A 187 -5.50 -6.24 14.60
N GLN A 188 -6.77 -6.41 15.03
CA GLN A 188 -7.88 -5.60 14.55
C GLN A 188 -7.61 -4.10 14.77
N ARG A 189 -7.01 -3.74 15.92
CA ARG A 189 -6.59 -2.38 16.22
C ARG A 189 -5.65 -1.81 15.14
N THR A 190 -4.62 -2.58 14.76
CA THR A 190 -3.67 -2.15 13.72
C THR A 190 -4.35 -1.97 12.37
N LEU A 191 -5.23 -2.91 11.99
CA LEU A 191 -5.98 -2.84 10.74
C LEU A 191 -6.88 -1.60 10.69
N ASP A 192 -7.60 -1.31 11.76
CA ASP A 192 -8.53 -0.18 11.81
C ASP A 192 -7.79 1.16 11.73
N ILE A 193 -6.75 1.34 12.56
CA ILE A 193 -5.92 2.55 12.53
C ILE A 193 -5.21 2.68 11.19
N GLY A 194 -4.63 1.59 10.67
CA GLY A 194 -3.91 1.58 9.40
C GLY A 194 -4.77 2.01 8.23
N ARG A 195 -6.02 1.53 8.14
CA ARG A 195 -6.99 1.98 7.13
C ARG A 195 -7.36 3.45 7.30
N ASP A 196 -7.55 3.88 8.54
CA ASP A 196 -8.02 5.24 8.86
C ASP A 196 -6.96 6.33 8.56
N ILE A 197 -5.67 6.03 8.72
CA ILE A 197 -4.60 7.01 8.45
C ILE A 197 -4.23 7.15 6.97
N ILE A 198 -4.72 6.27 6.07
CA ILE A 198 -4.53 6.42 4.63
C ILE A 198 -5.30 7.66 4.16
N PRO A 199 -4.67 8.57 3.41
CA PRO A 199 -5.36 9.72 2.82
C PRO A 199 -6.62 9.30 2.07
N SER A 200 -7.70 10.02 2.27
CA SER A 200 -9.00 9.65 1.71
C SER A 200 -9.81 10.86 1.25
N GLU A 201 -10.71 10.61 0.31
CA GLU A 201 -11.72 11.58 -0.13
C GLU A 201 -13.08 10.88 -0.33
N ALA A 202 -14.16 11.61 -0.12
CA ALA A 202 -15.49 11.13 -0.41
C ALA A 202 -15.71 11.05 -1.93
N VAL A 203 -16.30 9.94 -2.38
CA VAL A 203 -16.74 9.73 -3.77
C VAL A 203 -18.20 9.31 -3.80
N SER A 204 -18.79 9.21 -5.00
CA SER A 204 -20.18 8.77 -5.11
C SER A 204 -20.39 7.40 -4.43
N GLY A 205 -21.21 7.40 -3.39
CA GLY A 205 -21.59 6.18 -2.66
C GLY A 205 -20.49 5.53 -1.81
N GLY A 206 -19.34 6.20 -1.60
CA GLY A 206 -18.25 5.58 -0.84
C GLY A 206 -17.07 6.50 -0.51
N THR A 207 -15.94 5.88 -0.20
CA THR A 207 -14.70 6.56 0.16
C THR A 207 -13.55 6.01 -0.68
N LEU A 208 -12.85 6.89 -1.40
CA LEU A 208 -11.58 6.57 -2.07
C LEU A 208 -10.43 6.77 -1.09
N ARG A 209 -9.66 5.72 -0.82
CA ARG A 209 -8.44 5.74 -0.01
C ARG A 209 -7.25 5.39 -0.88
N TYR A 210 -6.18 6.19 -0.82
CA TYR A 210 -5.03 5.96 -1.70
C TYR A 210 -3.72 6.46 -1.10
N LYS A 211 -2.64 5.90 -1.58
CA LYS A 211 -1.29 6.40 -1.33
C LYS A 211 -0.55 6.61 -2.66
N THR A 212 0.04 7.78 -2.80
CA THR A 212 0.93 8.09 -3.92
C THR A 212 2.37 7.71 -3.60
N GLY A 213 3.16 7.39 -4.63
CA GLY A 213 4.60 7.19 -4.56
C GLY A 213 5.30 7.83 -5.76
N ALA A 214 6.57 8.15 -5.61
CA ALA A 214 7.44 8.55 -6.71
C ALA A 214 8.89 8.25 -6.37
N VAL A 215 9.68 7.89 -7.38
CA VAL A 215 11.13 7.64 -7.29
C VAL A 215 11.82 8.18 -8.53
N GLY A 216 13.11 8.56 -8.38
CA GLY A 216 13.94 9.05 -9.47
C GLY A 216 13.63 10.49 -9.91
N ILE A 217 12.77 11.20 -9.19
CA ILE A 217 12.35 12.57 -9.52
C ILE A 217 13.43 13.62 -9.25
N ASP A 218 14.47 13.27 -8.55
CA ASP A 218 15.64 14.09 -8.20
C ASP A 218 16.83 13.85 -9.16
N GLY A 219 16.59 13.21 -10.31
CA GLY A 219 17.62 12.87 -11.28
C GLY A 219 18.38 11.57 -10.97
N THR A 220 18.01 10.85 -9.91
CA THR A 220 18.67 9.58 -9.53
C THR A 220 18.25 8.41 -10.41
N ALA A 221 17.21 8.56 -11.24
CA ALA A 221 16.75 7.52 -12.17
C ALA A 221 17.75 7.21 -13.30
N GLY A 222 18.78 8.03 -13.49
CA GLY A 222 19.72 7.89 -14.62
C GLY A 222 19.01 8.09 -15.96
N GLU A 223 19.27 7.18 -16.92
CA GLU A 223 18.61 7.20 -18.25
C GLU A 223 17.17 6.66 -18.22
N LYS A 224 16.74 6.07 -17.11
CA LYS A 224 15.37 5.56 -16.97
C LYS A 224 14.44 6.69 -16.54
N ALA A 225 13.21 6.69 -17.05
CA ALA A 225 12.19 7.59 -16.57
C ALA A 225 11.95 7.39 -15.06
N ALA A 226 11.77 8.48 -14.34
CA ALA A 226 11.31 8.40 -12.97
C ALA A 226 9.91 7.77 -12.94
N LEU A 227 9.58 7.10 -11.86
CA LEU A 227 8.32 6.35 -11.73
C LEU A 227 7.40 7.00 -10.72
N GLY A 228 6.13 7.15 -11.10
CA GLY A 228 5.04 7.54 -10.22
C GLY A 228 4.10 6.39 -9.91
N TRP A 229 3.59 6.29 -8.68
CA TRP A 229 2.58 5.36 -8.23
C TRP A 229 1.35 6.06 -7.67
N ILE A 230 0.22 5.44 -7.80
CA ILE A 230 -0.93 5.60 -6.92
C ILE A 230 -1.62 4.24 -6.77
N ALA A 231 -1.84 3.80 -5.52
CA ALA A 231 -2.50 2.55 -5.23
C ALA A 231 -3.42 2.71 -4.01
N GLY A 232 -4.50 1.94 -3.98
CA GLY A 232 -5.50 2.03 -2.93
C GLY A 232 -6.80 1.33 -3.28
N TYR A 233 -7.89 1.79 -2.69
CA TYR A 233 -9.21 1.19 -2.89
C TYR A 233 -10.34 2.20 -2.75
N VAL A 234 -11.45 1.90 -3.40
CA VAL A 234 -12.76 2.53 -3.19
C VAL A 234 -13.57 1.61 -2.28
N ASP A 235 -13.98 2.11 -1.13
CA ASP A 235 -14.82 1.36 -0.18
C ASP A 235 -16.29 1.73 -0.41
N ARG A 236 -17.06 0.80 -0.99
CA ARG A 236 -18.49 0.92 -1.34
C ARG A 236 -19.25 -0.37 -0.99
N GLY A 237 -18.86 -1.04 0.10
CA GLY A 237 -19.43 -2.35 0.44
C GLY A 237 -19.15 -3.41 -0.62
N GLU A 238 -20.19 -4.02 -1.20
CA GLU A 238 -20.04 -5.05 -2.25
C GLU A 238 -19.50 -4.47 -3.56
N ASP A 239 -19.77 -3.19 -3.85
CA ASP A 239 -19.30 -2.49 -5.05
C ASP A 239 -17.89 -1.87 -4.90
N SER A 240 -17.14 -2.31 -3.90
CA SER A 240 -15.77 -1.87 -3.69
C SER A 240 -14.86 -2.25 -4.87
N ALA A 241 -13.81 -1.44 -5.07
CA ALA A 241 -12.76 -1.70 -6.05
C ALA A 241 -11.39 -1.43 -5.44
N VAL A 242 -10.39 -2.22 -5.84
CA VAL A 242 -8.98 -2.03 -5.45
C VAL A 242 -8.18 -1.73 -6.69
N PHE A 243 -7.31 -0.76 -6.66
CA PHE A 243 -6.58 -0.32 -7.85
C PHE A 243 -5.12 -0.01 -7.58
N ALA A 244 -4.32 -0.12 -8.63
CA ALA A 244 -2.96 0.38 -8.69
C ALA A 244 -2.69 0.97 -10.09
N LEU A 245 -1.97 2.07 -10.10
CA LEU A 245 -1.52 2.73 -11.33
C LEU A 245 -0.04 3.07 -11.17
N ASN A 246 0.74 2.78 -12.19
CA ASN A 246 2.08 3.32 -12.34
C ASN A 246 2.19 4.14 -13.63
N ILE A 247 3.07 5.14 -13.61
CA ILE A 247 3.23 6.11 -14.68
C ILE A 247 4.70 6.55 -14.77
N ASP A 248 5.20 6.75 -15.99
CA ASP A 248 6.51 7.36 -16.20
C ASP A 248 6.45 8.86 -15.88
N ILE A 249 7.47 9.36 -15.21
CA ILE A 249 7.57 10.76 -14.79
C ILE A 249 8.70 11.40 -15.60
N HIS A 250 8.35 12.27 -16.52
CA HIS A 250 9.30 13.06 -17.32
C HIS A 250 9.54 14.47 -16.72
N GLY A 251 8.68 14.88 -15.78
CA GLY A 251 8.78 16.16 -15.10
C GLY A 251 7.77 16.34 -13.97
N GLN A 252 7.92 17.45 -13.24
CA GLN A 252 7.04 17.76 -12.08
C GLN A 252 5.53 17.71 -12.40
N PRO A 253 5.03 18.13 -13.58
CA PRO A 253 3.61 18.04 -13.90
C PRO A 253 3.06 16.61 -13.85
N ASP A 254 3.86 15.59 -14.19
CA ASP A 254 3.39 14.20 -14.23
C ASP A 254 3.06 13.66 -12.84
N LEU A 255 3.72 14.18 -11.80
CA LEU A 255 3.40 13.82 -10.42
C LEU A 255 1.95 14.16 -10.05
N ALA A 256 1.44 15.28 -10.56
CA ALA A 256 0.07 15.72 -10.31
C ALA A 256 -0.97 14.92 -11.11
N ARG A 257 -0.57 14.27 -12.22
CA ARG A 257 -1.48 13.54 -13.14
C ARG A 257 -1.95 12.20 -12.61
N ARG A 258 -1.22 11.59 -11.67
CA ARG A 258 -1.53 10.25 -11.12
C ARG A 258 -2.96 10.12 -10.60
N LEU A 259 -3.39 11.04 -9.75
CA LEU A 259 -4.74 11.00 -9.15
C LEU A 259 -5.84 11.31 -10.19
N PRO A 260 -5.74 12.36 -11.02
CA PRO A 260 -6.72 12.60 -12.09
C PRO A 260 -6.90 11.42 -13.04
N ILE A 261 -5.81 10.78 -13.52
CA ILE A 261 -5.89 9.61 -14.40
C ILE A 261 -6.57 8.44 -13.67
N ALA A 262 -6.15 8.14 -12.43
CA ALA A 262 -6.78 7.08 -11.64
C ALA A 262 -8.28 7.32 -11.46
N LYS A 263 -8.70 8.55 -11.12
CA LYS A 263 -10.12 8.89 -10.95
C LYS A 263 -10.90 8.77 -12.26
N ALA A 264 -10.34 9.23 -13.39
CA ALA A 264 -10.99 9.06 -14.69
C ALA A 264 -11.25 7.59 -15.00
N LEU A 265 -10.24 6.72 -14.81
CA LEU A 265 -10.36 5.29 -15.07
C LEU A 265 -11.29 4.58 -14.06
N LEU A 266 -11.29 4.99 -12.78
CA LEU A 266 -12.25 4.51 -11.79
C LEU A 266 -13.68 4.92 -12.14
N THR A 267 -13.88 6.11 -12.71
CA THR A 267 -15.21 6.56 -13.21
C THR A 267 -15.62 5.75 -14.42
N GLU A 268 -14.75 5.54 -15.41
CA GLU A 268 -15.04 4.75 -16.61
C GLU A 268 -15.40 3.29 -16.31
N THR A 269 -14.85 2.75 -15.21
CA THR A 269 -15.15 1.40 -14.75
C THR A 269 -16.35 1.31 -13.82
N GLY A 270 -16.97 2.47 -13.47
CA GLY A 270 -18.11 2.55 -12.54
C GLY A 270 -17.73 2.33 -11.07
N ALA A 271 -16.43 2.42 -10.73
CA ALA A 271 -15.95 2.26 -9.36
C ALA A 271 -16.21 3.51 -8.50
N ILE A 272 -16.32 4.71 -9.13
CA ILE A 272 -16.71 5.96 -8.46
C ILE A 272 -17.75 6.72 -9.28
#